data_6eae184bfd9bab0747054263d71e71f1
#
_entry.id   6eae184bfd9bab0747054263d71e71f1
#
_cell.length_a   1.000
_cell.length_b   1.000
_cell.length_c   1.000
_cell.angle_alpha   90.00
_cell.angle_beta   90.00
_cell.angle_gamma   90.00
#
_symmetry.space_group_name_H-M   'P 1'
#
loop_
_entity.id
_entity.type
_entity.pdbx_description
1 polymer ?
#
loop_
_entity_poly.entity_id
_entity_poly.type
_entity_poly.pdbx_seq_one_letter_code
_entity_poly.pdbx_strand_id
1 'polypeptide(L)'
;MESNRTGNIITKQASKQASKQASKQASKQASKQASKSVAYFKQAPLPFIGQKRMFLQHFEKLLEHIPDDGEGWIIVDAFGGSGLLSHVAKRLKPKSTVIYNDFDGYAERLKHIDDINRLRQLIYPLLSGYEKSKKVPNDVKSQIIEVIKNFDGYINEHILCSWLCFSGQQVATLDQLFKEDFWHCIRQTDYPSADGYLDGIEVVSESFHTLLPKYQNDPNALFVLDPPYLCTHQASYKQATYFDLVDFLRLVHLTRPPFVFFSSTKSEFVRYVDAMIEDKWDNWQTFQGYERIVVNTSTSYSGKYEDNMVYKF
;
A
#
# COMPACT_ATOMS: atom_id res chain seq x y z
N MET A 1 48.04 -53.24 -27.97
CA MET A 1 46.69 -53.15 -27.35
C MET A 1 46.61 -52.20 -26.13
N GLU A 2 47.44 -51.19 -26.02
CA GLU A 2 47.48 -50.26 -24.87
C GLU A 2 46.92 -48.86 -25.14
N SER A 3 46.64 -48.50 -26.41
CA SER A 3 46.21 -47.14 -26.77
C SER A 3 44.71 -46.85 -26.48
N ASN A 4 43.84 -47.84 -26.25
CA ASN A 4 42.42 -47.62 -26.08
C ASN A 4 41.94 -47.50 -24.62
N ARG A 5 42.82 -47.72 -23.61
CA ARG A 5 42.45 -47.61 -22.17
C ARG A 5 42.59 -46.17 -21.65
N THR A 6 43.52 -45.39 -22.17
CA THR A 6 43.80 -44.02 -21.68
C THR A 6 42.70 -43.00 -22.16
N GLY A 7 42.16 -43.18 -23.38
CA GLY A 7 41.11 -42.32 -23.91
C GLY A 7 39.78 -42.42 -23.12
N ASN A 8 39.46 -43.59 -22.59
CA ASN A 8 38.21 -43.84 -21.87
C ASN A 8 38.23 -43.34 -20.42
N ILE A 9 39.44 -43.15 -19.84
CA ILE A 9 39.60 -42.63 -18.46
C ILE A 9 39.49 -41.09 -18.49
N ILE A 10 40.07 -40.44 -19.51
CA ILE A 10 40.03 -38.98 -19.64
C ILE A 10 38.60 -38.48 -19.93
N THR A 11 37.81 -39.16 -20.77
CA THR A 11 36.41 -38.84 -21.05
C THR A 11 35.50 -39.04 -19.82
N LYS A 12 35.72 -40.08 -19.00
CA LYS A 12 34.98 -40.31 -17.75
C LYS A 12 35.36 -39.30 -16.66
N GLN A 13 36.55 -38.78 -16.60
CA GLN A 13 36.93 -37.74 -15.65
C GLN A 13 36.39 -36.38 -16.08
N ALA A 14 36.39 -36.05 -17.36
CA ALA A 14 35.81 -34.79 -17.90
C ALA A 14 34.28 -34.76 -17.68
N SER A 15 33.56 -35.88 -17.91
CA SER A 15 32.13 -35.95 -17.67
C SER A 15 31.75 -35.88 -16.17
N LYS A 16 32.57 -36.44 -15.28
CA LYS A 16 32.40 -36.29 -13.82
C LYS A 16 32.69 -34.88 -13.32
N GLN A 17 33.62 -34.14 -13.93
CA GLN A 17 33.88 -32.75 -13.58
C GLN A 17 32.77 -31.83 -14.08
N ALA A 18 32.27 -32.03 -15.30
CA ALA A 18 31.15 -31.28 -15.86
C ALA A 18 29.84 -31.47 -15.05
N SER A 19 29.53 -32.70 -14.66
CA SER A 19 28.36 -32.97 -13.82
C SER A 19 28.48 -32.41 -12.38
N LYS A 20 29.67 -32.38 -11.77
CA LYS A 20 29.96 -31.75 -10.49
C LYS A 20 29.87 -30.20 -10.57
N GLN A 21 30.26 -29.60 -11.67
CA GLN A 21 30.12 -28.14 -11.89
C GLN A 21 28.67 -27.75 -12.13
N ALA A 22 27.93 -28.52 -12.94
CA ALA A 22 26.51 -28.28 -13.17
C ALA A 22 25.68 -28.44 -11.89
N SER A 23 25.93 -29.44 -11.08
CA SER A 23 25.26 -29.63 -9.79
C SER A 23 25.61 -28.52 -8.76
N LYS A 24 26.87 -28.04 -8.73
CA LYS A 24 27.27 -26.90 -7.89
C LYS A 24 26.69 -25.57 -8.37
N GLN A 25 26.50 -25.36 -9.67
CA GLN A 25 25.83 -24.18 -10.19
C GLN A 25 24.31 -24.23 -9.93
N ALA A 26 23.67 -25.38 -10.12
CA ALA A 26 22.25 -25.57 -9.82
C ALA A 26 21.95 -25.40 -8.30
N SER A 27 22.80 -25.96 -7.43
CA SER A 27 22.66 -25.75 -5.99
C SER A 27 22.94 -24.31 -5.55
N LYS A 28 23.89 -23.61 -6.17
CA LYS A 28 24.12 -22.17 -5.93
C LYS A 28 22.99 -21.26 -6.47
N GLN A 29 22.34 -21.63 -7.56
CA GLN A 29 21.15 -20.94 -8.05
C GLN A 29 19.92 -21.24 -7.18
N ALA A 30 19.72 -22.48 -6.77
CA ALA A 30 18.64 -22.86 -5.86
C ALA A 30 18.81 -22.21 -4.47
N SER A 31 20.03 -22.15 -3.93
CA SER A 31 20.31 -21.48 -2.66
C SER A 31 20.22 -19.94 -2.77
N LYS A 32 20.51 -19.34 -3.92
CA LYS A 32 20.25 -17.91 -4.17
C LYS A 32 18.76 -17.59 -4.34
N GLN A 33 17.94 -18.51 -4.83
CA GLN A 33 16.48 -18.38 -4.83
C GLN A 33 15.85 -18.62 -3.46
N ALA A 34 16.40 -19.52 -2.64
CA ALA A 34 15.89 -19.81 -1.29
C ALA A 34 16.31 -18.78 -0.23
N SER A 35 17.22 -17.85 -0.52
CA SER A 35 17.70 -16.82 0.41
C SER A 35 17.41 -15.37 -0.03
N LYS A 36 16.45 -15.13 -0.90
CA LYS A 36 15.85 -13.79 -0.97
C LYS A 36 15.05 -13.61 0.33
N SER A 37 15.68 -13.02 1.34
CA SER A 37 14.93 -12.47 2.46
C SER A 37 13.86 -11.57 1.85
N VAL A 38 12.60 -11.94 2.04
CA VAL A 38 11.49 -11.18 1.46
C VAL A 38 11.60 -9.76 1.99
N ALA A 39 11.72 -8.79 1.08
CA ALA A 39 11.96 -7.40 1.44
C ALA A 39 10.84 -6.90 2.39
N TYR A 40 11.24 -6.30 3.52
CA TYR A 40 10.32 -5.68 4.45
C TYR A 40 10.23 -4.18 4.14
N PHE A 41 9.07 -3.74 3.67
CA PHE A 41 8.82 -2.34 3.34
C PHE A 41 8.20 -1.61 4.53
N LYS A 42 8.84 -0.53 4.99
CA LYS A 42 8.32 0.37 6.03
C LYS A 42 7.47 1.51 5.47
N GLN A 43 7.37 1.59 4.15
CA GLN A 43 6.55 2.54 3.41
C GLN A 43 6.17 1.94 2.06
N ALA A 44 5.06 2.34 1.51
CA ALA A 44 4.65 1.91 0.18
C ALA A 44 5.64 2.40 -0.90
N PRO A 45 5.91 1.60 -1.95
CA PRO A 45 6.88 1.94 -2.99
C PRO A 45 6.54 3.23 -3.75
N LEU A 46 5.27 3.48 -4.02
CA LEU A 46 4.77 4.69 -4.69
C LEU A 46 4.01 5.61 -3.72
N PRO A 47 3.89 6.90 -4.02
CA PRO A 47 3.08 7.84 -3.26
C PRO A 47 1.63 7.36 -3.14
N PHE A 48 1.09 7.49 -1.95
CA PHE A 48 -0.32 7.28 -1.63
C PHE A 48 -0.71 8.16 -0.44
N ILE A 49 -1.83 8.87 -0.55
CA ILE A 49 -2.34 9.72 0.52
C ILE A 49 -2.99 8.83 1.58
N GLY A 50 -2.70 9.10 2.85
CA GLY A 50 -3.30 8.36 3.97
C GLY A 50 -2.57 7.08 4.36
N GLN A 51 -1.33 6.83 3.88
CA GLN A 51 -0.53 5.70 4.37
C GLN A 51 -0.41 5.71 5.89
N LYS A 52 -0.67 4.58 6.54
CA LYS A 52 -0.64 4.43 8.00
C LYS A 52 0.76 4.19 8.58
N ARG A 53 1.80 4.82 8.01
CA ARG A 53 3.21 4.65 8.45
C ARG A 53 3.42 4.95 9.93
N MET A 54 2.71 5.95 10.45
CA MET A 54 2.82 6.34 11.86
C MET A 54 2.24 5.30 12.82
N PHE A 55 1.37 4.43 12.31
CA PHE A 55 0.76 3.35 13.10
C PHE A 55 1.45 2.00 12.95
N LEU A 56 2.48 1.85 12.09
CA LEU A 56 3.07 0.54 11.81
C LEU A 56 3.52 -0.19 13.07
N GLN A 57 4.25 0.47 13.98
CA GLN A 57 4.70 -0.15 15.23
C GLN A 57 3.53 -0.61 16.13
N HIS A 58 2.44 0.15 16.13
CA HIS A 58 1.23 -0.20 16.87
C HIS A 58 0.47 -1.36 16.21
N PHE A 59 0.40 -1.35 14.88
CA PHE A 59 -0.19 -2.43 14.11
C PHE A 59 0.62 -3.73 14.22
N GLU A 60 1.95 -3.65 14.21
CA GLU A 60 2.85 -4.79 14.46
C GLU A 60 2.56 -5.43 15.82
N LYS A 61 2.44 -4.61 16.90
CA LYS A 61 2.07 -5.08 18.24
C LYS A 61 0.66 -5.69 18.28
N LEU A 62 -0.29 -5.10 17.58
CA LEU A 62 -1.65 -5.64 17.49
C LEU A 62 -1.63 -7.04 16.86
N LEU A 63 -0.81 -7.27 15.84
CA LEU A 63 -0.69 -8.59 15.22
C LEU A 63 -0.09 -9.65 16.16
N GLU A 64 0.54 -9.29 17.28
CA GLU A 64 1.01 -10.25 18.30
C GLU A 64 -0.16 -11.02 18.95
N HIS A 65 -1.40 -10.49 18.93
CA HIS A 65 -2.59 -11.21 19.38
C HIS A 65 -2.93 -12.40 18.47
N ILE A 66 -2.49 -12.39 17.23
CA ILE A 66 -2.59 -13.55 16.34
C ILE A 66 -1.47 -14.53 16.70
N PRO A 67 -1.77 -15.79 17.09
CA PRO A 67 -0.76 -16.73 17.53
C PRO A 67 0.24 -17.09 16.41
N ASP A 68 1.44 -17.40 16.82
CA ASP A 68 2.55 -17.91 16.00
C ASP A 68 2.73 -17.10 14.69
N ASP A 69 2.83 -17.79 13.57
CA ASP A 69 2.97 -17.21 12.23
C ASP A 69 1.63 -17.03 11.49
N GLY A 70 0.50 -17.10 12.22
CA GLY A 70 -0.84 -16.79 11.73
C GLY A 70 -1.54 -17.93 11.00
N GLU A 71 -1.14 -19.18 11.23
CA GLU A 71 -1.81 -20.34 10.62
C GLU A 71 -3.28 -20.41 11.00
N GLY A 72 -4.16 -20.54 9.99
CA GLY A 72 -5.61 -20.57 10.18
C GLY A 72 -6.25 -19.20 10.41
N TRP A 73 -5.47 -18.10 10.34
CA TRP A 73 -6.01 -16.74 10.41
C TRP A 73 -6.19 -16.11 9.05
N ILE A 74 -7.21 -15.28 8.95
CA ILE A 74 -7.50 -14.43 7.78
C ILE A 74 -7.38 -12.97 8.21
N ILE A 75 -6.64 -12.16 7.45
CA ILE A 75 -6.53 -10.72 7.68
C ILE A 75 -7.15 -10.03 6.48
N VAL A 76 -8.28 -9.35 6.69
CA VAL A 76 -9.06 -8.69 5.63
C VAL A 76 -8.83 -7.19 5.71
N ASP A 77 -7.97 -6.68 4.84
CA ASP A 77 -7.72 -5.24 4.66
C ASP A 77 -8.74 -4.68 3.68
N ALA A 78 -9.90 -4.29 4.20
CA ALA A 78 -11.07 -3.94 3.41
C ALA A 78 -10.95 -2.59 2.67
N PHE A 79 -10.02 -1.73 3.11
CA PHE A 79 -9.71 -0.43 2.53
C PHE A 79 -8.20 -0.30 2.33
N GLY A 80 -7.60 -1.25 1.63
CA GLY A 80 -6.17 -1.49 1.63
C GLY A 80 -5.28 -0.36 1.11
N GLY A 81 -5.84 0.58 0.31
CA GLY A 81 -5.15 1.76 -0.16
C GLY A 81 -3.80 1.45 -0.81
N SER A 82 -2.71 1.75 -0.15
CA SER A 82 -1.36 1.42 -0.65
C SER A 82 -0.91 -0.02 -0.39
N GLY A 83 -1.71 -0.85 0.28
CA GLY A 83 -1.34 -2.21 0.66
C GLY A 83 -0.28 -2.30 1.76
N LEU A 84 0.06 -1.19 2.43
CA LEU A 84 1.16 -1.19 3.41
C LEU A 84 0.82 -2.04 4.65
N LEU A 85 -0.41 -1.95 5.16
CA LEU A 85 -0.84 -2.78 6.29
C LEU A 85 -0.93 -4.25 5.91
N SER A 86 -1.46 -4.55 4.73
CA SER A 86 -1.47 -5.92 4.17
C SER A 86 -0.06 -6.48 4.01
N HIS A 87 0.90 -5.67 3.52
CA HIS A 87 2.30 -6.05 3.43
C HIS A 87 2.88 -6.43 4.80
N VAL A 88 2.73 -5.55 5.79
CA VAL A 88 3.23 -5.78 7.15
C VAL A 88 2.57 -7.02 7.77
N ALA A 89 1.26 -7.17 7.63
CA ALA A 89 0.54 -8.34 8.10
C ALA A 89 1.11 -9.64 7.52
N LYS A 90 1.30 -9.69 6.20
CA LYS A 90 1.86 -10.88 5.54
C LYS A 90 3.29 -11.18 5.94
N ARG A 91 4.13 -10.15 6.20
CA ARG A 91 5.52 -10.37 6.64
C ARG A 91 5.61 -10.89 8.07
N LEU A 92 4.73 -10.43 8.96
CA LEU A 92 4.71 -10.85 10.36
C LEU A 92 3.91 -12.13 10.61
N LYS A 93 2.91 -12.40 9.77
CA LYS A 93 2.04 -13.58 9.85
C LYS A 93 2.06 -14.34 8.51
N PRO A 94 3.21 -14.95 8.16
CA PRO A 94 3.42 -15.50 6.82
C PRO A 94 2.49 -16.66 6.45
N LYS A 95 1.93 -17.37 7.42
CA LYS A 95 0.96 -18.45 7.17
C LYS A 95 -0.49 -17.98 7.14
N SER A 96 -0.78 -16.73 7.56
CA SER A 96 -2.14 -16.21 7.44
C SER A 96 -2.53 -15.99 5.97
N THR A 97 -3.81 -16.09 5.69
CA THR A 97 -4.39 -15.56 4.45
C THR A 97 -4.56 -14.06 4.61
N VAL A 98 -3.87 -13.27 3.80
CA VAL A 98 -4.02 -11.80 3.79
C VAL A 98 -4.74 -11.39 2.53
N ILE A 99 -5.89 -10.74 2.69
CA ILE A 99 -6.73 -10.22 1.60
C ILE A 99 -6.57 -8.72 1.57
N TYR A 100 -6.01 -8.21 0.48
CA TYR A 100 -5.83 -6.80 0.19
C TYR A 100 -6.88 -6.34 -0.80
N ASN A 101 -7.81 -5.52 -0.34
CA ASN A 101 -8.83 -4.95 -1.20
C ASN A 101 -8.30 -3.66 -1.86
N ASP A 102 -7.81 -3.80 -3.09
CA ASP A 102 -7.27 -2.73 -3.92
C ASP A 102 -8.36 -2.07 -4.77
N PHE A 103 -9.14 -1.22 -4.15
CA PHE A 103 -10.22 -0.51 -4.83
C PHE A 103 -9.73 0.63 -5.74
N ASP A 104 -8.53 1.17 -5.45
CA ASP A 104 -7.93 2.30 -6.16
C ASP A 104 -6.95 1.90 -7.28
N GLY A 105 -6.69 0.59 -7.47
CA GLY A 105 -5.79 0.07 -8.50
C GLY A 105 -4.32 0.37 -8.18
N TYR A 106 -3.93 0.36 -6.92
CA TYR A 106 -2.55 0.60 -6.52
C TYR A 106 -1.62 -0.55 -6.91
N ALA A 107 -2.09 -1.80 -6.82
CA ALA A 107 -1.33 -2.97 -7.25
C ALA A 107 -0.97 -2.90 -8.74
N GLU A 108 -1.88 -2.41 -9.56
CA GLU A 108 -1.59 -2.19 -10.99
C GLU A 108 -0.53 -1.09 -11.19
N ARG A 109 -0.63 0.02 -10.45
CA ARG A 109 0.38 1.09 -10.48
C ARG A 109 1.80 0.60 -10.17
N LEU A 110 1.95 -0.35 -9.26
CA LEU A 110 3.25 -0.91 -8.89
C LEU A 110 3.96 -1.60 -10.06
N LYS A 111 3.21 -2.18 -11.00
CA LYS A 111 3.77 -2.84 -12.19
C LYS A 111 4.44 -1.85 -13.15
N HIS A 112 4.11 -0.57 -13.05
CA HIS A 112 4.56 0.50 -13.93
C HIS A 112 5.61 1.42 -13.30
N ILE A 113 6.29 0.99 -12.24
CA ILE A 113 7.31 1.82 -11.56
C ILE A 113 8.42 2.25 -12.54
N ASP A 114 8.79 1.42 -13.48
CA ASP A 114 9.83 1.74 -14.47
C ASP A 114 9.37 2.88 -15.40
N ASP A 115 8.14 2.85 -15.89
CA ASP A 115 7.58 3.93 -16.70
C ASP A 115 7.45 5.22 -15.88
N ILE A 116 6.99 5.11 -14.63
CA ILE A 116 6.91 6.25 -13.72
C ILE A 116 8.29 6.87 -13.50
N ASN A 117 9.33 6.07 -13.32
CA ASN A 117 10.70 6.56 -13.19
C ASN A 117 11.22 7.18 -14.49
N ARG A 118 10.94 6.59 -15.66
CA ARG A 118 11.26 7.18 -16.96
C ARG A 118 10.63 8.56 -17.13
N LEU A 119 9.32 8.69 -16.85
CA LEU A 119 8.63 9.98 -16.95
C LEU A 119 9.21 11.00 -15.96
N ARG A 120 9.50 10.57 -14.72
CA ARG A 120 10.16 11.42 -13.72
C ARG A 120 11.53 11.93 -14.24
N GLN A 121 12.32 11.07 -14.86
CA GLN A 121 13.64 11.43 -15.42
C GLN A 121 13.54 12.42 -16.56
N LEU A 122 12.45 12.40 -17.34
CA LEU A 122 12.19 13.39 -18.39
C LEU A 122 11.74 14.75 -17.83
N ILE A 123 10.92 14.74 -16.76
CA ILE A 123 10.36 15.98 -16.17
C ILE A 123 11.36 16.66 -15.23
N TYR A 124 12.11 15.89 -14.42
CA TYR A 124 12.98 16.44 -13.38
C TYR A 124 14.01 17.49 -13.90
N PRO A 125 14.70 17.30 -15.04
CA PRO A 125 15.63 18.29 -15.55
C PRO A 125 15.01 19.66 -15.84
N LEU A 126 13.74 19.70 -16.26
CA LEU A 126 13.00 20.94 -16.52
C LEU A 126 12.78 21.75 -15.23
N LEU A 127 12.81 21.09 -14.07
CA LEU A 127 12.58 21.67 -12.75
C LEU A 127 13.84 21.85 -11.91
N SER A 128 14.96 21.23 -12.30
CA SER A 128 16.19 21.18 -11.49
C SER A 128 16.81 22.54 -11.14
N GLY A 129 16.55 23.55 -11.96
CA GLY A 129 17.01 24.92 -11.72
C GLY A 129 16.09 25.78 -10.85
N TYR A 130 14.96 25.24 -10.41
CA TYR A 130 13.95 25.97 -9.63
C TYR A 130 13.92 25.50 -8.17
N GLU A 131 13.53 26.43 -7.28
CA GLU A 131 13.41 26.14 -5.86
C GLU A 131 12.25 25.18 -5.57
N LYS A 132 12.50 24.20 -4.68
CA LYS A 132 11.49 23.23 -4.23
C LYS A 132 10.29 23.92 -3.58
N SER A 133 9.11 23.34 -3.80
CA SER A 133 7.83 23.82 -3.28
C SER A 133 7.46 25.24 -3.72
N LYS A 134 8.02 25.70 -4.83
CA LYS A 134 7.64 26.95 -5.49
C LYS A 134 6.84 26.70 -6.75
N LYS A 135 6.06 27.70 -7.13
CA LYS A 135 5.26 27.70 -8.36
C LYS A 135 6.19 27.66 -9.58
N VAL A 136 5.86 26.81 -10.53
CA VAL A 136 6.58 26.63 -11.78
C VAL A 136 6.17 27.71 -12.78
N PRO A 137 7.10 28.37 -13.51
CA PRO A 137 6.79 29.32 -14.57
C PRO A 137 5.95 28.69 -15.70
N ASN A 138 5.12 29.49 -16.37
CA ASN A 138 4.19 29.01 -17.38
C ASN A 138 4.87 28.39 -18.62
N ASP A 139 6.01 28.89 -19.02
CA ASP A 139 6.83 28.35 -20.11
C ASP A 139 7.35 26.96 -19.77
N VAL A 140 7.84 26.74 -18.55
CA VAL A 140 8.28 25.44 -18.05
C VAL A 140 7.10 24.48 -17.89
N LYS A 141 5.96 24.98 -17.36
CA LYS A 141 4.71 24.22 -17.30
C LYS A 141 4.31 23.70 -18.69
N SER A 142 4.37 24.53 -19.72
CA SER A 142 4.05 24.14 -21.09
C SER A 142 4.97 23.01 -21.59
N GLN A 143 6.28 23.09 -21.31
CA GLN A 143 7.23 22.04 -21.67
C GLN A 143 6.93 20.72 -20.93
N ILE A 144 6.59 20.77 -19.63
CA ILE A 144 6.21 19.59 -18.85
C ILE A 144 4.96 18.95 -19.45
N ILE A 145 3.93 19.74 -19.80
CA ILE A 145 2.71 19.23 -20.43
C ILE A 145 3.04 18.53 -21.76
N GLU A 146 3.94 19.09 -22.55
CA GLU A 146 4.37 18.50 -23.81
C GLU A 146 5.10 17.16 -23.60
N VAL A 147 5.99 17.08 -22.60
CA VAL A 147 6.63 15.82 -22.20
C VAL A 147 5.59 14.77 -21.79
N ILE A 148 4.60 15.14 -20.97
CA ILE A 148 3.56 14.21 -20.52
C ILE A 148 2.72 13.72 -21.70
N LYS A 149 2.30 14.62 -22.61
CA LYS A 149 1.47 14.27 -23.78
C LYS A 149 2.17 13.36 -24.78
N ASN A 150 3.49 13.50 -24.91
CA ASN A 150 4.30 12.71 -25.85
C ASN A 150 4.96 11.47 -25.22
N PHE A 151 4.68 11.21 -23.95
CA PHE A 151 5.24 10.04 -23.26
C PHE A 151 4.55 8.74 -23.71
N ASP A 152 5.35 7.76 -24.15
CA ASP A 152 4.92 6.45 -24.67
C ASP A 152 4.90 5.36 -23.60
N GLY A 153 4.47 5.68 -22.38
CA GLY A 153 4.41 4.74 -21.25
C GLY A 153 3.21 4.98 -20.37
N TYR A 154 3.20 4.29 -19.21
CA TYR A 154 2.13 4.43 -18.24
C TYR A 154 2.16 5.80 -17.57
N ILE A 155 1.03 6.49 -17.60
CA ILE A 155 0.80 7.79 -16.94
C ILE A 155 -0.26 7.60 -15.85
N ASN A 156 0.00 8.20 -14.68
CA ASN A 156 -0.94 8.17 -13.57
C ASN A 156 -1.10 9.55 -12.93
N GLU A 157 -2.33 10.03 -12.85
CA GLU A 157 -2.69 11.35 -12.36
C GLU A 157 -2.26 11.57 -10.91
N HIS A 158 -2.44 10.58 -10.04
CA HIS A 158 -2.05 10.68 -8.62
C HIS A 158 -0.54 10.85 -8.44
N ILE A 159 0.25 10.17 -9.26
CA ILE A 159 1.71 10.33 -9.28
C ILE A 159 2.09 11.73 -9.76
N LEU A 160 1.50 12.18 -10.88
CA LEU A 160 1.75 13.52 -11.41
C LEU A 160 1.31 14.61 -10.42
N CYS A 161 0.17 14.46 -9.76
CA CYS A 161 -0.27 15.37 -8.70
C CYS A 161 0.76 15.45 -7.56
N SER A 162 1.35 14.31 -7.15
CA SER A 162 2.38 14.29 -6.11
C SER A 162 3.66 15.03 -6.50
N TRP A 163 3.91 15.22 -7.80
CA TRP A 163 5.08 15.92 -8.35
C TRP A 163 4.83 17.38 -8.66
N LEU A 164 3.61 17.70 -9.10
CA LEU A 164 3.28 18.95 -9.76
C LEU A 164 2.19 19.77 -9.07
N CYS A 165 1.47 19.23 -8.08
CA CYS A 165 0.44 19.94 -7.36
C CYS A 165 0.89 20.39 -5.98
N PHE A 166 0.28 21.48 -5.48
CA PHE A 166 0.57 22.00 -4.16
C PHE A 166 -0.10 21.18 -3.06
N SER A 167 0.65 20.90 -1.98
CA SER A 167 0.13 20.37 -0.72
C SER A 167 -0.80 19.15 -0.84
N GLY A 168 -0.51 18.22 -1.76
CA GLY A 168 -1.29 16.98 -1.89
C GLY A 168 -2.63 17.15 -2.61
N GLN A 169 -2.87 18.28 -3.27
CA GLN A 169 -4.01 18.47 -4.17
C GLN A 169 -4.07 17.30 -5.18
N GLN A 170 -5.25 16.78 -5.41
CA GLN A 170 -5.50 15.72 -6.37
C GLN A 170 -6.53 16.18 -7.41
N VAL A 171 -6.38 15.67 -8.60
CA VAL A 171 -7.34 15.84 -9.70
C VAL A 171 -7.66 14.48 -10.31
N ALA A 172 -8.82 14.37 -10.93
CA ALA A 172 -9.29 13.08 -11.46
C ALA A 172 -8.77 12.80 -12.89
N THR A 173 -8.37 13.82 -13.64
CA THR A 173 -7.97 13.67 -15.05
C THR A 173 -6.75 14.53 -15.39
N LEU A 174 -6.02 14.13 -16.44
CA LEU A 174 -4.91 14.94 -17.00
C LEU A 174 -5.38 16.34 -17.45
N ASP A 175 -6.58 16.45 -18.02
CA ASP A 175 -7.12 17.75 -18.47
C ASP A 175 -7.36 18.69 -17.30
N GLN A 176 -7.77 18.19 -16.15
CA GLN A 176 -7.85 18.97 -14.92
C GLN A 176 -6.46 19.35 -14.43
N LEU A 177 -5.52 18.38 -14.39
CA LEU A 177 -4.14 18.66 -14.00
C LEU A 177 -3.51 19.78 -14.83
N PHE A 178 -3.71 19.77 -16.14
CA PHE A 178 -3.14 20.78 -17.04
C PHE A 178 -3.71 22.19 -16.84
N LYS A 179 -4.86 22.32 -16.22
CA LYS A 179 -5.45 23.62 -15.83
C LYS A 179 -4.88 24.17 -14.53
N GLU A 180 -4.40 23.29 -13.63
CA GLU A 180 -3.85 23.68 -12.34
C GLU A 180 -2.50 24.40 -12.47
N ASP A 181 -2.15 25.21 -11.48
CA ASP A 181 -0.79 25.71 -11.32
C ASP A 181 0.17 24.58 -10.97
N PHE A 182 1.32 24.51 -11.65
CA PHE A 182 2.33 23.52 -11.31
C PHE A 182 3.28 24.03 -10.23
N TRP A 183 3.71 23.11 -9.38
CA TRP A 183 4.63 23.33 -8.28
C TRP A 183 5.80 22.35 -8.34
N HIS A 184 6.99 22.77 -7.97
CA HIS A 184 8.17 21.90 -7.97
C HIS A 184 8.15 20.97 -6.76
N CYS A 185 7.35 19.91 -6.78
CA CYS A 185 7.27 18.89 -5.72
C CYS A 185 7.93 17.56 -6.13
N ILE A 186 8.41 17.42 -7.38
CA ILE A 186 8.99 16.19 -7.91
C ILE A 186 10.20 15.73 -7.09
N ARG A 187 10.27 14.43 -6.82
CA ARG A 187 11.41 13.82 -6.11
C ARG A 187 12.66 13.75 -7.00
N GLN A 188 13.85 13.75 -6.38
CA GLN A 188 15.13 13.69 -7.09
C GLN A 188 15.51 12.28 -7.54
N THR A 189 15.15 11.26 -6.73
CA THR A 189 15.55 9.87 -6.96
C THR A 189 14.42 9.05 -7.53
N ASP A 190 14.76 7.96 -8.17
CA ASP A 190 13.78 6.97 -8.64
C ASP A 190 13.00 6.34 -7.48
N TYR A 191 11.81 5.87 -7.78
CA TYR A 191 11.07 4.99 -6.88
C TYR A 191 11.74 3.61 -6.86
N PRO A 192 11.82 2.97 -5.67
CA PRO A 192 12.38 1.63 -5.59
C PRO A 192 11.48 0.62 -6.31
N SER A 193 12.06 -0.52 -6.70
CA SER A 193 11.27 -1.67 -7.15
C SER A 193 10.25 -2.08 -6.08
N ALA A 194 9.09 -2.54 -6.52
CA ALA A 194 8.07 -3.15 -5.67
C ALA A 194 8.20 -4.68 -5.56
N ASP A 195 9.33 -5.24 -6.00
CA ASP A 195 9.57 -6.69 -5.94
C ASP A 195 9.36 -7.22 -4.53
N GLY A 196 8.48 -8.23 -4.41
CA GLY A 196 8.13 -8.82 -3.13
C GLY A 196 7.15 -8.02 -2.28
N TYR A 197 6.71 -6.82 -2.69
CA TYR A 197 5.81 -6.00 -1.85
C TYR A 197 4.46 -6.68 -1.59
N LEU A 198 3.84 -7.26 -2.61
CA LEU A 198 2.55 -7.95 -2.51
C LEU A 198 2.68 -9.49 -2.56
N ASP A 199 3.88 -10.04 -2.42
CA ASP A 199 4.09 -11.50 -2.48
C ASP A 199 3.30 -12.23 -1.40
N GLY A 200 2.53 -13.23 -1.83
CA GLY A 200 1.70 -14.07 -0.97
C GLY A 200 0.44 -13.39 -0.43
N ILE A 201 0.09 -12.21 -0.93
CA ILE A 201 -1.13 -11.47 -0.61
C ILE A 201 -2.17 -11.72 -1.71
N GLU A 202 -3.41 -11.99 -1.32
CA GLU A 202 -4.55 -12.08 -2.23
C GLU A 202 -5.08 -10.68 -2.52
N VAL A 203 -4.97 -10.25 -3.77
CA VAL A 203 -5.43 -8.93 -4.21
C VAL A 203 -6.83 -9.07 -4.80
N VAL A 204 -7.79 -8.37 -4.21
CA VAL A 204 -9.18 -8.30 -4.67
C VAL A 204 -9.59 -6.86 -4.93
N SER A 205 -10.68 -6.63 -5.65
CA SER A 205 -11.26 -5.29 -5.85
C SER A 205 -12.78 -5.40 -5.75
N GLU A 206 -13.27 -5.30 -4.52
CA GLU A 206 -14.69 -5.48 -4.19
C GLU A 206 -15.19 -4.37 -3.28
N SER A 207 -16.50 -4.11 -3.31
CA SER A 207 -17.12 -3.28 -2.29
C SER A 207 -16.99 -3.95 -0.91
N PHE A 208 -16.73 -3.18 0.14
CA PHE A 208 -16.72 -3.69 1.51
C PHE A 208 -18.06 -4.34 1.90
N HIS A 209 -19.18 -3.91 1.28
CA HIS A 209 -20.50 -4.51 1.45
C HIS A 209 -20.59 -5.97 0.99
N THR A 210 -19.74 -6.37 0.04
CA THR A 210 -19.67 -7.74 -0.47
C THR A 210 -18.50 -8.50 0.14
N LEU A 211 -17.43 -7.82 0.47
CA LEU A 211 -16.21 -8.44 1.00
C LEU A 211 -16.37 -8.87 2.47
N LEU A 212 -16.76 -7.95 3.36
CA LEU A 212 -16.80 -8.23 4.80
C LEU A 212 -17.79 -9.35 5.18
N PRO A 213 -19.00 -9.44 4.59
CA PRO A 213 -19.91 -10.55 4.90
C PRO A 213 -19.37 -11.94 4.63
N LYS A 214 -18.41 -12.11 3.73
CA LYS A 214 -17.77 -13.41 3.44
C LYS A 214 -17.03 -13.97 4.66
N TYR A 215 -16.56 -13.09 5.55
CA TYR A 215 -15.74 -13.43 6.71
C TYR A 215 -16.44 -13.11 8.05
N GLN A 216 -17.72 -12.72 8.00
CA GLN A 216 -18.49 -12.24 9.17
C GLN A 216 -18.56 -13.27 10.30
N ASN A 217 -18.62 -14.56 9.95
CA ASN A 217 -18.80 -15.65 10.90
C ASN A 217 -17.49 -16.38 11.25
N ASP A 218 -16.36 -15.93 10.73
CA ASP A 218 -15.06 -16.54 11.01
C ASP A 218 -14.39 -15.87 12.21
N PRO A 219 -14.30 -16.51 13.38
CA PRO A 219 -13.70 -15.90 14.57
C PRO A 219 -12.22 -15.58 14.42
N ASN A 220 -11.51 -16.21 13.46
CA ASN A 220 -10.11 -15.99 13.16
C ASN A 220 -9.89 -14.99 12.01
N ALA A 221 -10.91 -14.22 11.64
CA ALA A 221 -10.74 -13.17 10.63
C ALA A 221 -10.62 -11.80 11.29
N LEU A 222 -9.42 -11.21 11.22
CA LEU A 222 -9.14 -9.82 11.63
C LEU A 222 -9.60 -8.86 10.53
N PHE A 223 -10.49 -7.93 10.86
CA PHE A 223 -10.88 -6.84 9.96
C PHE A 223 -9.97 -5.64 10.14
N VAL A 224 -9.30 -5.21 9.06
CA VAL A 224 -8.50 -3.99 8.99
C VAL A 224 -9.31 -2.97 8.18
N LEU A 225 -9.74 -1.90 8.86
CA LEU A 225 -10.71 -0.93 8.36
C LEU A 225 -10.10 0.47 8.36
N ASP A 226 -9.80 1.01 7.19
CA ASP A 226 -9.30 2.38 6.99
C ASP A 226 -10.16 3.12 5.96
N PRO A 227 -11.46 3.32 6.24
CA PRO A 227 -12.36 3.96 5.29
C PRO A 227 -11.98 5.42 5.05
N PRO A 228 -12.40 6.01 3.93
CA PRO A 228 -12.35 7.45 3.73
C PRO A 228 -13.04 8.16 4.88
N TYR A 229 -12.41 9.21 5.42
CA TYR A 229 -12.96 9.92 6.57
C TYR A 229 -14.15 10.78 6.15
N LEU A 230 -15.26 10.65 6.86
CA LEU A 230 -16.40 11.57 6.73
C LEU A 230 -15.91 13.01 6.91
N CYS A 231 -16.53 13.96 6.24
CA CYS A 231 -16.19 15.38 6.32
C CYS A 231 -14.79 15.76 5.80
N THR A 232 -14.09 14.85 5.12
CA THR A 232 -12.86 15.15 4.41
C THR A 232 -13.07 15.21 2.90
N HIS A 233 -12.20 15.94 2.20
CA HIS A 233 -12.27 16.04 0.74
C HIS A 233 -11.88 14.70 0.11
N GLN A 234 -12.82 14.04 -0.58
CA GLN A 234 -12.65 12.70 -1.16
C GLN A 234 -12.30 12.74 -2.66
N ALA A 235 -11.90 13.89 -3.20
CA ALA A 235 -11.59 14.05 -4.63
C ALA A 235 -10.42 13.19 -5.16
N SER A 236 -9.63 12.62 -4.25
CA SER A 236 -8.54 11.70 -4.60
C SER A 236 -9.00 10.29 -4.93
N TYR A 237 -10.27 9.95 -4.68
CA TYR A 237 -10.82 8.64 -5.01
C TYR A 237 -11.52 8.69 -6.37
N LYS A 238 -11.53 7.56 -7.09
CA LYS A 238 -12.06 7.49 -8.46
C LYS A 238 -13.55 7.81 -8.61
N GLN A 239 -14.32 7.81 -7.50
CA GLN A 239 -15.76 8.03 -7.50
C GLN A 239 -16.13 9.24 -6.64
N ALA A 240 -17.00 10.11 -7.17
CA ALA A 240 -17.45 11.33 -6.48
C ALA A 240 -18.28 11.07 -5.21
N THR A 241 -18.83 9.86 -5.05
CA THR A 241 -19.60 9.40 -3.90
C THR A 241 -19.01 8.11 -3.34
N TYR A 242 -17.71 8.14 -3.05
CA TYR A 242 -16.96 6.94 -2.69
C TYR A 242 -17.39 6.35 -1.34
N PHE A 243 -17.62 7.20 -0.34
CA PHE A 243 -17.97 6.78 1.01
C PHE A 243 -18.74 7.89 1.72
N ASP A 244 -20.01 7.66 1.99
CA ASP A 244 -20.89 8.63 2.63
C ASP A 244 -21.29 8.17 4.07
N LEU A 245 -22.18 8.94 4.71
CA LEU A 245 -22.69 8.62 6.04
C LEU A 245 -23.40 7.26 6.08
N VAL A 246 -24.11 6.90 5.02
CA VAL A 246 -24.85 5.62 4.96
C VAL A 246 -23.84 4.46 4.88
N ASP A 247 -22.80 4.61 4.08
CA ASP A 247 -21.72 3.62 3.99
C ASP A 247 -20.96 3.50 5.30
N PHE A 248 -20.71 4.61 5.99
CA PHE A 248 -20.12 4.61 7.32
C PHE A 248 -20.97 3.82 8.33
N LEU A 249 -22.27 4.08 8.41
CA LEU A 249 -23.17 3.37 9.32
C LEU A 249 -23.25 1.87 9.00
N ARG A 250 -23.28 1.52 7.72
CA ARG A 250 -23.22 0.12 7.27
C ARG A 250 -21.90 -0.55 7.65
N LEU A 251 -20.77 0.15 7.49
CA LEU A 251 -19.47 -0.37 7.90
C LEU A 251 -19.41 -0.62 9.41
N VAL A 252 -19.90 0.31 10.21
CA VAL A 252 -20.00 0.12 11.69
C VAL A 252 -20.87 -1.10 12.01
N HIS A 253 -21.99 -1.28 11.32
CA HIS A 253 -22.85 -2.45 11.51
C HIS A 253 -22.18 -3.78 11.10
N LEU A 254 -21.34 -3.77 10.06
CA LEU A 254 -20.58 -4.94 9.60
C LEU A 254 -19.32 -5.20 10.44
N THR A 255 -18.91 -4.25 11.27
CA THR A 255 -17.71 -4.41 12.11
C THR A 255 -18.00 -5.39 13.25
N ARG A 256 -17.05 -6.28 13.50
CA ARG A 256 -17.07 -7.22 14.63
C ARG A 256 -15.65 -7.55 15.09
N PRO A 257 -15.42 -7.92 16.34
CA PRO A 257 -14.11 -8.41 16.81
C PRO A 257 -13.68 -9.73 16.12
N PRO A 258 -12.35 -9.93 15.88
CA PRO A 258 -11.32 -8.92 16.05
C PRO A 258 -11.31 -7.89 14.91
N PHE A 259 -11.09 -6.63 15.26
CA PHE A 259 -10.96 -5.56 14.28
C PHE A 259 -9.91 -4.52 14.67
N VAL A 260 -9.38 -3.82 13.68
CA VAL A 260 -8.69 -2.53 13.81
C VAL A 260 -9.33 -1.52 12.88
N PHE A 261 -9.71 -0.36 13.41
CA PHE A 261 -10.39 0.70 12.70
C PHE A 261 -9.57 2.00 12.79
N PHE A 262 -9.14 2.51 11.64
CA PHE A 262 -8.44 3.78 11.57
C PHE A 262 -9.42 4.93 11.34
N SER A 263 -9.20 6.02 12.03
CA SER A 263 -10.03 7.22 11.93
C SER A 263 -9.23 8.47 12.30
N SER A 264 -9.85 9.63 12.22
CA SER A 264 -9.28 10.86 12.76
C SER A 264 -10.34 11.63 13.53
N THR A 265 -9.94 12.65 14.25
CA THR A 265 -10.88 13.59 14.91
C THR A 265 -11.83 14.27 13.91
N LYS A 266 -11.49 14.23 12.61
CA LYS A 266 -12.34 14.76 11.52
C LYS A 266 -13.45 13.80 11.08
N SER A 267 -13.41 12.51 11.50
CA SER A 267 -14.36 11.48 11.01
C SER A 267 -15.52 11.21 11.94
N GLU A 268 -15.57 11.84 13.11
CA GLU A 268 -16.58 11.63 14.16
C GLU A 268 -16.71 10.17 14.67
N PHE A 269 -15.88 9.23 14.18
CA PHE A 269 -16.00 7.80 14.48
C PHE A 269 -15.94 7.51 15.98
N VAL A 270 -14.91 8.02 16.67
CA VAL A 270 -14.71 7.75 18.11
C VAL A 270 -15.90 8.29 18.91
N ARG A 271 -16.32 9.52 18.62
CA ARG A 271 -17.45 10.15 19.28
C ARG A 271 -18.76 9.38 19.06
N TYR A 272 -18.96 8.89 17.84
CA TYR A 272 -20.13 8.06 17.51
C TYR A 272 -20.13 6.75 18.29
N VAL A 273 -18.98 6.05 18.35
CA VAL A 273 -18.84 4.78 19.09
C VAL A 273 -19.01 4.98 20.59
N ASP A 274 -18.48 6.06 21.17
CA ASP A 274 -18.66 6.38 22.59
C ASP A 274 -20.12 6.62 22.92
N ALA A 275 -20.85 7.41 22.12
CA ALA A 275 -22.29 7.61 22.29
C ALA A 275 -23.09 6.30 22.13
N MET A 276 -22.73 5.47 21.14
CA MET A 276 -23.35 4.15 20.95
C MET A 276 -23.21 3.27 22.19
N ILE A 277 -22.03 3.26 22.82
CA ILE A 277 -21.78 2.49 24.05
C ILE A 277 -22.56 3.07 25.25
N GLU A 278 -22.54 4.39 25.44
CA GLU A 278 -23.19 5.09 26.54
C GLU A 278 -24.70 4.89 26.51
N ASP A 279 -25.31 5.08 25.34
CA ASP A 279 -26.77 5.00 25.15
C ASP A 279 -27.25 3.58 24.81
N LYS A 280 -26.34 2.61 24.69
CA LYS A 280 -26.62 1.20 24.35
C LYS A 280 -27.41 1.04 23.04
N TRP A 281 -26.98 1.74 21.98
CA TRP A 281 -27.58 1.60 20.66
C TRP A 281 -27.31 0.20 20.09
N ASP A 282 -27.97 -0.13 18.98
CA ASP A 282 -27.75 -1.42 18.32
C ASP A 282 -26.25 -1.68 18.06
N ASN A 283 -25.82 -2.90 18.35
CA ASN A 283 -24.43 -3.36 18.15
C ASN A 283 -23.36 -2.72 19.09
N TRP A 284 -23.78 -2.04 20.17
CA TRP A 284 -22.84 -1.40 21.10
C TRP A 284 -21.82 -2.36 21.74
N GLN A 285 -22.20 -3.63 21.95
CA GLN A 285 -21.33 -4.66 22.54
C GLN A 285 -20.10 -4.94 21.67
N THR A 286 -20.21 -4.78 20.36
CA THR A 286 -19.09 -4.90 19.43
C THR A 286 -17.94 -3.98 19.82
N PHE A 287 -18.25 -2.76 20.21
CA PHE A 287 -17.28 -1.73 20.53
C PHE A 287 -16.99 -1.59 22.03
N GLN A 288 -17.82 -2.15 22.90
CA GLN A 288 -17.59 -2.07 24.35
C GLN A 288 -16.22 -2.63 24.72
N GLY A 289 -15.43 -1.81 25.44
CA GLY A 289 -14.07 -2.20 25.86
C GLY A 289 -13.03 -2.12 24.74
N TYR A 290 -13.29 -1.37 23.67
CA TYR A 290 -12.28 -1.12 22.63
C TYR A 290 -11.07 -0.40 23.21
N GLU A 291 -9.92 -0.62 22.60
CA GLU A 291 -8.68 0.09 22.88
C GLU A 291 -8.42 1.15 21.80
N ARG A 292 -7.81 2.27 22.21
CA ARG A 292 -7.52 3.39 21.31
C ARG A 292 -6.07 3.86 21.44
N ILE A 293 -5.41 3.98 20.30
CA ILE A 293 -4.08 4.61 20.16
C ILE A 293 -4.25 5.90 19.37
N VAL A 294 -3.69 6.98 19.89
CA VAL A 294 -3.77 8.32 19.29
C VAL A 294 -2.38 8.73 18.81
N VAL A 295 -2.32 9.19 17.55
CA VAL A 295 -1.11 9.78 16.96
C VAL A 295 -1.43 11.21 16.54
N ASN A 296 -0.67 12.16 17.10
CA ASN A 296 -0.80 13.57 16.71
C ASN A 296 -0.20 13.80 15.33
N THR A 297 -0.99 14.31 14.42
CA THR A 297 -0.59 14.60 13.05
C THR A 297 -0.80 16.08 12.75
N SER A 298 0.11 16.70 12.01
CA SER A 298 -0.04 18.06 11.52
C SER A 298 0.04 18.07 9.99
N THR A 299 -0.97 18.65 9.32
CA THR A 299 -0.94 18.87 7.87
C THR A 299 -0.38 20.24 7.48
N SER A 300 -0.36 21.18 8.41
CA SER A 300 0.16 22.55 8.23
C SER A 300 0.47 23.16 9.58
N TYR A 301 1.08 24.34 9.59
CA TYR A 301 1.40 25.08 10.80
C TYR A 301 0.18 25.37 11.70
N SER A 302 -1.03 25.38 11.16
CA SER A 302 -2.29 25.68 11.87
C SER A 302 -3.26 24.48 11.99
N GLY A 303 -3.02 23.37 11.32
CA GLY A 303 -3.93 22.22 11.29
C GLY A 303 -3.41 21.03 12.08
N LYS A 304 -3.55 21.02 13.40
CA LYS A 304 -3.34 19.84 14.22
C LYS A 304 -4.60 18.99 14.23
N TYR A 305 -4.47 17.70 14.00
CA TYR A 305 -5.53 16.72 14.18
C TYR A 305 -4.93 15.42 14.72
N GLU A 306 -5.79 14.63 15.33
CA GLU A 306 -5.40 13.33 15.86
C GLU A 306 -5.87 12.25 14.88
N ASP A 307 -4.96 11.38 14.51
CA ASP A 307 -5.30 10.10 13.90
C ASP A 307 -5.45 9.04 14.98
N ASN A 308 -6.41 8.17 14.83
CA ASN A 308 -6.76 7.14 15.79
C ASN A 308 -6.63 5.75 15.17
N MET A 309 -6.14 4.81 15.97
CA MET A 309 -6.24 3.39 15.73
C MET A 309 -7.08 2.80 16.86
N VAL A 310 -8.30 2.40 16.55
CA VAL A 310 -9.28 1.80 17.50
C VAL A 310 -9.32 0.30 17.20
N TYR A 311 -9.18 -0.54 18.23
CA TYR A 311 -9.17 -1.98 18.01
C TYR A 311 -9.79 -2.76 19.17
N LYS A 312 -10.19 -3.98 18.88
CA LYS A 312 -10.67 -4.97 19.86
C LYS A 312 -10.37 -6.36 19.35
N PHE A 313 -9.77 -7.18 20.22
CA PHE A 313 -9.56 -8.61 20.02
C PHE A 313 -10.49 -9.43 20.88
#